data_c2f3b84b7c3fd559dede6b120345fd78
#
_entry.id   c2f3b84b7c3fd559dede6b120345fd78
#
_cell.length_a   1.000
_cell.length_b   1.000
_cell.length_c   1.000
_cell.angle_alpha   90.00
_cell.angle_beta   90.00
_cell.angle_gamma   90.00
#
_symmetry.space_group_name_H-M   'P 1'
#
loop_
_entity.id
_entity.type
_entity.pdbx_description
1 polymer ?
#
loop_
_entity_poly.entity_id
_entity_poly.type
_entity_poly.pdbx_seq_one_letter_code
_entity_poly.pdbx_strand_id
1 'polypeptide(L)'
;ATWNSLSMTDIKNLTRYALALLVGSTLAVQVSAHGGEDHGDEQKAPVAPAPVAAVDAQGQVTFNEPALRLPDGSVFVPKSAQRQLSLRTRTALKGEFPRTVELNGRIVADPNAGGRVQTFQSGRIEAGPNGLAVLGQRVNKGQILAWLQPAATALERGTQLSALAELAAQESVLERRLVRLQQLEGSVPQKDIEQAEIELAAFKKRKSAVGGSLGREALVAPVSGVVSAANVAVGQVVDAQAVVFEVVDPQRLAVEAMAYDPVLLDGLTKASAPIAGGVLDLAFVGLGRTLKEQAMPVLFRVETPKNGALPAVAVGQTLKVLAQTKARQAG
;
A
#
# COMPACT_ATOMS: atom_id res chain seq x y z
N ALA A 1 4.95 -27.68 -33.10
CA ALA A 1 5.34 -29.00 -32.64
C ALA A 1 6.86 -29.04 -32.46
N THR A 2 7.37 -28.74 -31.30
CA THR A 2 8.75 -29.06 -30.89
C THR A 2 8.72 -29.46 -29.42
N TRP A 3 8.88 -30.73 -29.19
CA TRP A 3 9.11 -31.34 -27.88
C TRP A 3 10.51 -30.98 -27.41
N ASN A 4 10.63 -30.31 -26.26
CA ASN A 4 11.92 -30.11 -25.59
C ASN A 4 12.18 -31.30 -24.66
N SER A 5 13.21 -32.07 -25.00
CA SER A 5 13.72 -33.21 -24.25
C SER A 5 14.38 -32.74 -22.96
N LEU A 6 13.86 -33.16 -21.82
CA LEU A 6 14.51 -33.06 -20.52
C LEU A 6 15.81 -33.86 -20.51
N SER A 7 16.90 -33.24 -20.10
CA SER A 7 18.23 -33.83 -20.10
C SER A 7 18.38 -34.86 -18.98
N MET A 8 19.19 -35.90 -19.25
CA MET A 8 19.45 -37.06 -18.36
C MET A 8 20.12 -36.71 -17.04
N THR A 9 20.45 -35.44 -16.80
CA THR A 9 21.07 -34.92 -15.57
C THR A 9 20.05 -34.59 -14.49
N ASP A 10 18.80 -34.30 -14.84
CA ASP A 10 17.75 -33.93 -13.88
C ASP A 10 17.16 -35.14 -13.13
N ILE A 11 17.24 -36.32 -13.75
CA ILE A 11 16.71 -37.55 -13.13
C ILE A 11 17.63 -38.10 -12.04
N LYS A 12 18.93 -37.79 -12.07
CA LYS A 12 19.89 -38.27 -11.04
C LYS A 12 19.81 -37.48 -9.71
N ASN A 13 19.25 -36.31 -9.70
CA ASN A 13 19.10 -35.52 -8.49
C ASN A 13 17.81 -35.85 -7.71
N LEU A 14 16.76 -36.32 -8.39
CA LEU A 14 15.52 -36.74 -7.70
C LEU A 14 15.67 -38.05 -6.92
N THR A 15 16.56 -38.95 -7.34
CA THR A 15 16.80 -40.25 -6.67
C THR A 15 17.65 -40.11 -5.40
N ARG A 16 18.40 -39.05 -5.22
CA ARG A 16 19.23 -38.82 -4.03
C ARG A 16 18.45 -38.30 -2.81
N TYR A 17 17.30 -37.69 -3.00
CA TYR A 17 16.45 -37.20 -1.90
C TYR A 17 15.43 -38.23 -1.40
N ALA A 18 15.15 -39.28 -2.16
CA ALA A 18 14.23 -40.33 -1.76
C ALA A 18 14.91 -41.42 -0.86
N LEU A 19 16.25 -41.50 -0.80
CA LEU A 19 16.97 -42.51 -0.02
C LEU A 19 17.40 -42.04 1.37
N ALA A 20 17.20 -40.79 1.72
CA ALA A 20 17.57 -40.23 3.04
C ALA A 20 16.45 -40.28 4.08
N LEU A 21 15.25 -40.74 3.73
CA LEU A 21 14.05 -40.74 4.59
C LEU A 21 13.64 -42.15 5.09
N LEU A 22 14.45 -43.18 4.87
CA LEU A 22 14.07 -44.57 5.16
C LEU A 22 14.99 -45.30 6.17
N VAL A 23 15.84 -44.59 6.95
CA VAL A 23 16.72 -45.17 7.96
C VAL A 23 16.53 -44.46 9.32
N GLY A 24 15.31 -44.36 9.81
CA GLY A 24 15.04 -43.65 11.07
C GLY A 24 13.84 -44.17 11.86
N SER A 25 13.49 -45.46 11.79
CA SER A 25 12.37 -45.94 12.63
C SER A 25 12.44 -47.44 12.90
N THR A 26 13.39 -47.88 13.77
CA THR A 26 13.24 -49.13 14.53
C THR A 26 13.98 -48.98 15.87
N LEU A 27 13.30 -48.42 16.87
CA LEU A 27 13.61 -48.72 18.28
C LEU A 27 12.36 -49.29 18.91
N ALA A 28 12.36 -50.60 19.08
CA ALA A 28 11.35 -51.36 19.78
C ALA A 28 11.42 -51.05 21.30
N VAL A 29 10.32 -50.56 21.85
CA VAL A 29 10.12 -50.49 23.30
C VAL A 29 9.52 -51.82 23.74
N GLN A 30 10.29 -52.57 24.51
CA GLN A 30 9.77 -53.75 25.24
C GLN A 30 8.98 -53.27 26.47
N VAL A 31 7.69 -53.55 26.48
CA VAL A 31 6.85 -53.47 27.67
C VAL A 31 6.92 -54.81 28.40
N SER A 32 7.50 -54.81 29.58
CA SER A 32 7.38 -55.95 30.51
C SER A 32 6.22 -55.69 31.47
N ALA A 33 5.15 -56.43 31.29
CA ALA A 33 4.05 -56.50 32.25
C ALA A 33 4.46 -57.55 33.31
N HIS A 34 4.48 -57.15 34.58
CA HIS A 34 4.40 -58.08 35.70
C HIS A 34 3.26 -57.63 36.61
N GLY A 35 2.26 -58.44 36.62
CA GLY A 35 1.20 -58.42 37.63
C GLY A 35 1.69 -59.19 38.87
N GLY A 36 1.25 -58.75 40.04
CA GLY A 36 1.48 -59.40 41.31
C GLY A 36 0.76 -58.61 42.40
N GLU A 37 -0.37 -59.14 42.82
CA GLU A 37 -1.10 -58.73 44.02
C GLU A 37 -0.24 -59.04 45.25
N ASP A 38 -0.19 -58.16 46.28
CA ASP A 38 -0.75 -58.44 47.58
C ASP A 38 -0.30 -57.46 48.70
N HIS A 39 -1.24 -57.18 49.56
CA HIS A 39 -1.21 -56.83 50.98
C HIS A 39 -0.45 -55.58 51.48
N GLY A 40 -1.26 -54.86 52.17
CA GLY A 40 -1.09 -53.70 52.99
C GLY A 40 0.05 -53.74 53.96
N ASP A 41 0.65 -52.58 54.17
CA ASP A 41 1.13 -52.05 55.41
C ASP A 41 1.22 -50.56 55.34
N GLU A 42 0.54 -49.89 56.30
CA GLU A 42 0.68 -48.47 56.55
C GLU A 42 2.14 -48.11 56.84
N GLN A 43 2.91 -47.68 55.88
CA GLN A 43 4.18 -47.01 56.13
C GLN A 43 4.05 -45.51 55.86
N LYS A 44 4.20 -44.78 56.97
CA LYS A 44 4.44 -43.34 57.05
C LYS A 44 5.24 -42.87 55.84
N ALA A 45 4.69 -41.92 55.10
CA ALA A 45 5.42 -41.21 54.09
C ALA A 45 6.77 -40.69 54.64
N PRO A 46 7.87 -40.90 53.96
CA PRO A 46 9.15 -40.33 54.37
C PRO A 46 9.02 -38.80 54.26
N VAL A 47 9.22 -38.15 55.40
CA VAL A 47 9.41 -36.70 55.46
C VAL A 47 10.56 -36.38 54.50
N ALA A 48 10.28 -35.61 53.48
CA ALA A 48 11.28 -35.12 52.56
C ALA A 48 12.38 -34.43 53.37
N PRO A 49 13.67 -34.74 53.16
CA PRO A 49 14.73 -34.08 53.87
C PRO A 49 14.66 -32.58 53.60
N ALA A 50 14.74 -31.80 54.68
CA ALA A 50 14.82 -30.34 54.57
C ALA A 50 15.97 -29.95 53.63
N PRO A 51 15.81 -28.92 52.82
CA PRO A 51 16.82 -28.52 51.83
C PRO A 51 18.16 -28.25 52.56
N VAL A 52 19.16 -29.02 52.21
CA VAL A 52 20.53 -28.82 52.76
C VAL A 52 21.10 -27.62 52.02
N ALA A 53 21.26 -26.51 52.72
CA ALA A 53 21.99 -25.38 52.21
C ALA A 53 23.46 -25.77 52.01
N ALA A 54 23.88 -25.91 50.77
CA ALA A 54 25.30 -26.05 50.48
C ALA A 54 25.93 -24.65 50.44
N VAL A 55 26.96 -24.44 51.24
CA VAL A 55 27.76 -23.21 51.25
C VAL A 55 28.94 -23.46 50.30
N ASP A 56 29.07 -22.63 49.26
CA ASP A 56 30.21 -22.69 48.34
C ASP A 56 31.51 -22.21 49.01
N ALA A 57 32.65 -22.40 48.35
CA ALA A 57 33.97 -22.03 48.85
C ALA A 57 34.13 -20.49 49.07
N GLN A 58 33.18 -19.70 48.67
CA GLN A 58 33.09 -18.23 48.84
C GLN A 58 32.07 -17.82 49.92
N GLY A 59 31.49 -18.78 50.69
CA GLY A 59 30.54 -18.48 51.77
C GLY A 59 29.14 -18.12 51.32
N GLN A 60 28.79 -18.31 50.03
CA GLN A 60 27.44 -18.08 49.53
C GLN A 60 26.59 -19.34 49.70
N VAL A 61 25.42 -19.15 50.31
CA VAL A 61 24.41 -20.21 50.47
C VAL A 61 23.76 -20.48 49.14
N THR A 62 24.13 -21.57 48.49
CA THR A 62 23.49 -22.03 47.26
C THR A 62 22.35 -22.99 47.60
N PHE A 63 21.13 -22.53 47.44
CA PHE A 63 19.97 -23.43 47.50
C PHE A 63 19.89 -24.16 46.15
N ASN A 64 20.33 -25.42 46.15
CA ASN A 64 20.27 -26.26 44.96
C ASN A 64 18.94 -27.05 44.95
N GLU A 65 17.82 -26.30 45.00
CA GLU A 65 16.50 -26.89 44.92
C GLU A 65 16.15 -27.15 43.45
N PRO A 66 15.70 -28.37 43.11
CA PRO A 66 15.20 -28.63 41.77
C PRO A 66 13.88 -27.88 41.52
N ALA A 67 13.59 -27.54 40.27
CA ALA A 67 12.27 -27.05 39.90
C ALA A 67 11.21 -28.10 40.23
N LEU A 68 10.19 -27.72 40.99
CA LEU A 68 9.17 -28.65 41.49
C LEU A 68 7.77 -28.18 41.05
N ARG A 69 6.95 -29.12 40.62
CA ARG A 69 5.53 -28.87 40.39
C ARG A 69 4.75 -29.14 41.66
N LEU A 70 4.03 -28.12 42.13
CA LEU A 70 3.20 -28.20 43.33
C LEU A 70 1.84 -28.89 43.04
N PRO A 71 1.15 -29.41 44.08
CA PRO A 71 -0.17 -30.06 43.90
C PRO A 71 -1.25 -29.15 43.36
N ASP A 72 -1.16 -27.83 43.54
CA ASP A 72 -2.05 -26.82 43.02
C ASP A 72 -1.83 -26.53 41.53
N GLY A 73 -0.88 -27.23 40.90
CA GLY A 73 -0.50 -27.04 39.51
C GLY A 73 0.51 -25.95 39.26
N SER A 74 0.90 -25.17 40.26
CA SER A 74 1.95 -24.17 40.14
C SER A 74 3.33 -24.82 40.03
N VAL A 75 4.31 -24.09 39.49
CA VAL A 75 5.70 -24.56 39.34
C VAL A 75 6.62 -23.67 40.17
N PHE A 76 7.30 -24.26 41.16
CA PHE A 76 8.36 -23.58 41.85
C PHE A 76 9.63 -23.65 41.03
N VAL A 77 10.20 -22.48 40.69
CA VAL A 77 11.48 -22.36 39.99
C VAL A 77 12.47 -21.61 40.87
N PRO A 78 13.59 -22.26 41.29
CA PRO A 78 14.61 -21.59 42.10
C PRO A 78 15.21 -20.37 41.43
N LYS A 79 15.66 -19.40 42.22
CA LYS A 79 16.24 -18.13 41.71
C LYS A 79 17.43 -18.35 40.77
N SER A 80 18.24 -19.38 41.01
CA SER A 80 19.35 -19.77 40.16
C SER A 80 18.85 -20.17 38.76
N ALA A 81 17.85 -21.02 38.68
CA ALA A 81 17.23 -21.43 37.42
C ALA A 81 16.51 -20.26 36.71
N GLN A 82 15.83 -19.39 37.47
CA GLN A 82 15.22 -18.18 36.89
C GLN A 82 16.26 -17.28 36.22
N ARG A 83 17.46 -17.12 36.81
CA ARG A 83 18.57 -16.35 36.25
C ARG A 83 19.12 -17.00 34.98
N GLN A 84 19.32 -18.33 34.99
CA GLN A 84 19.80 -19.07 33.81
C GLN A 84 18.82 -18.95 32.62
N LEU A 85 17.52 -19.01 32.93
CA LEU A 85 16.45 -18.86 31.96
C LEU A 85 16.19 -17.37 31.58
N SER A 86 16.96 -16.45 32.19
CA SER A 86 16.74 -14.98 31.97
C SER A 86 15.31 -14.53 32.26
N LEU A 87 14.61 -15.21 33.19
CA LEU A 87 13.24 -14.84 33.55
C LEU A 87 13.23 -13.53 34.33
N ARG A 88 12.52 -12.55 33.76
CA ARG A 88 12.27 -11.27 34.43
C ARG A 88 10.79 -11.12 34.68
N THR A 89 10.42 -10.87 35.92
CA THR A 89 9.04 -10.57 36.30
C THR A 89 8.87 -9.06 36.49
N ARG A 90 7.73 -8.55 36.10
CA ARG A 90 7.33 -7.17 36.29
C ARG A 90 5.96 -7.13 36.96
N THR A 91 5.82 -6.34 37.98
CA THR A 91 4.51 -6.16 38.62
C THR A 91 3.55 -5.50 37.62
N ALA A 92 2.44 -6.18 37.33
CA ALA A 92 1.38 -5.61 36.54
C ALA A 92 0.58 -4.64 37.43
N LEU A 93 0.42 -3.41 36.94
CA LEU A 93 -0.43 -2.42 37.57
C LEU A 93 -1.85 -2.57 37.01
N LYS A 94 -2.85 -2.60 37.89
CA LYS A 94 -4.24 -2.50 37.45
C LYS A 94 -4.46 -1.12 36.86
N GLY A 95 -5.05 -1.06 35.70
CA GLY A 95 -5.35 0.18 35.00
C GLY A 95 -6.62 0.07 34.15
N GLU A 96 -7.16 1.20 33.77
CA GLU A 96 -8.22 1.27 32.78
C GLU A 96 -7.59 1.45 31.40
N PHE A 97 -7.82 0.51 30.52
CA PHE A 97 -7.33 0.56 29.15
C PHE A 97 -8.47 0.86 28.16
N PRO A 98 -8.22 1.60 27.09
CA PRO A 98 -9.23 1.79 26.06
C PRO A 98 -9.61 0.42 25.46
N ARG A 99 -10.90 0.20 25.28
CA ARG A 99 -11.37 -1.00 24.58
C ARG A 99 -10.86 -0.96 23.14
N THR A 100 -10.23 -2.03 22.72
CA THR A 100 -9.67 -2.17 21.36
C THR A 100 -10.52 -3.11 20.54
N VAL A 101 -10.82 -2.71 19.32
CA VAL A 101 -11.53 -3.50 18.31
C VAL A 101 -10.56 -3.81 17.18
N GLU A 102 -10.48 -5.07 16.78
CA GLU A 102 -9.68 -5.51 15.65
C GLU A 102 -10.52 -5.44 14.38
N LEU A 103 -10.02 -4.73 13.37
CA LEU A 103 -10.64 -4.58 12.06
C LEU A 103 -9.67 -5.04 10.98
N ASN A 104 -10.19 -5.64 9.93
CA ASN A 104 -9.41 -5.92 8.73
C ASN A 104 -9.35 -4.67 7.87
N GLY A 105 -8.16 -4.23 7.54
CA GLY A 105 -7.93 -3.02 6.76
C GLY A 105 -7.02 -3.25 5.56
N ARG A 106 -7.04 -2.30 4.66
CA ARG A 106 -6.18 -2.24 3.48
C ARG A 106 -5.63 -0.83 3.33
N ILE A 107 -4.35 -0.73 2.99
CA ILE A 107 -3.73 0.55 2.66
C ILE A 107 -4.29 1.04 1.33
N VAL A 108 -4.73 2.29 1.30
CA VAL A 108 -5.22 2.99 0.11
C VAL A 108 -4.48 4.31 -0.03
N ALA A 109 -4.41 4.83 -1.26
CA ALA A 109 -3.93 6.19 -1.46
C ALA A 109 -4.90 7.18 -0.79
N ASP A 110 -4.37 8.25 -0.17
CA ASP A 110 -5.22 9.38 0.22
C ASP A 110 -5.85 9.97 -1.06
N PRO A 111 -7.18 10.07 -1.16
CA PRO A 111 -7.85 10.60 -2.36
C PRO A 111 -7.36 12.00 -2.76
N ASN A 112 -6.84 12.78 -1.81
CA ASN A 112 -6.31 14.13 -2.05
C ASN A 112 -4.81 14.14 -2.37
N ALA A 113 -4.14 12.99 -2.30
CA ALA A 113 -2.69 12.86 -2.52
C ALA A 113 -2.33 11.77 -3.55
N GLY A 114 -3.33 11.16 -4.15
CA GLY A 114 -3.20 10.26 -5.29
C GLY A 114 -3.93 10.81 -6.50
N GLY A 115 -3.61 10.30 -7.67
CA GLY A 115 -4.32 10.66 -8.87
C GLY A 115 -4.16 9.63 -9.97
N ARG A 116 -5.22 9.52 -10.77
CA ARG A 116 -5.26 8.69 -11.97
C ARG A 116 -5.10 9.56 -13.19
N VAL A 117 -4.27 9.14 -14.11
CA VAL A 117 -4.12 9.75 -15.42
C VAL A 117 -4.97 8.96 -16.39
N GLN A 118 -6.01 9.58 -16.90
CA GLN A 118 -6.94 8.99 -17.87
C GLN A 118 -6.83 9.72 -19.19
N THR A 119 -7.11 9.03 -20.28
CA THR A 119 -7.21 9.60 -21.62
C THR A 119 -8.60 10.21 -21.81
N PHE A 120 -8.69 11.40 -22.43
CA PHE A 120 -9.98 12.01 -22.77
C PHE A 120 -10.55 11.45 -24.09
N GLN A 121 -9.69 10.95 -24.96
CA GLN A 121 -10.03 10.41 -26.27
C GLN A 121 -9.24 9.15 -26.56
N SER A 122 -9.70 8.35 -27.53
CA SER A 122 -8.96 7.19 -28.01
C SER A 122 -7.73 7.63 -28.81
N GLY A 123 -6.63 6.89 -28.67
CA GLY A 123 -5.40 7.23 -29.36
C GLY A 123 -4.26 6.27 -29.12
N ARG A 124 -3.13 6.56 -29.73
CA ARG A 124 -1.89 5.80 -29.58
C ARG A 124 -1.00 6.47 -28.53
N ILE A 125 -0.46 5.69 -27.62
CA ILE A 125 0.51 6.15 -26.63
C ILE A 125 1.88 6.32 -27.28
N GLU A 126 2.48 7.50 -27.08
CA GLU A 126 3.84 7.83 -27.43
C GLU A 126 4.66 8.16 -26.20
N ALA A 127 5.96 7.93 -26.27
CA ALA A 127 6.86 8.26 -25.18
C ALA A 127 6.86 9.77 -24.88
N GLY A 128 6.91 10.12 -23.58
CA GLY A 128 7.11 11.50 -23.13
C GLY A 128 8.54 11.98 -23.37
N PRO A 129 8.86 13.21 -22.95
CA PRO A 129 10.21 13.80 -23.13
C PRO A 129 11.31 12.99 -22.45
N ASN A 130 10.97 12.30 -21.35
CA ASN A 130 11.89 11.45 -20.57
C ASN A 130 11.65 9.94 -20.78
N GLY A 131 11.02 9.57 -21.89
CA GLY A 131 10.52 8.22 -22.10
C GLY A 131 9.12 8.01 -21.55
N LEU A 132 8.63 6.77 -21.58
CA LEU A 132 7.38 6.38 -20.95
C LEU A 132 7.62 6.25 -19.43
N ALA A 133 6.72 6.81 -18.61
CA ALA A 133 6.83 6.67 -17.17
C ALA A 133 6.68 5.20 -16.75
N VAL A 134 7.55 4.74 -15.84
CA VAL A 134 7.60 3.35 -15.39
C VAL A 134 7.21 3.23 -13.92
N LEU A 135 6.78 2.04 -13.53
CA LEU A 135 6.45 1.71 -12.15
C LEU A 135 7.60 2.06 -11.20
N GLY A 136 7.29 2.70 -10.07
CA GLY A 136 8.28 3.12 -9.07
C GLY A 136 9.01 4.42 -9.37
N GLN A 137 8.81 5.01 -10.56
CA GLN A 137 9.41 6.29 -10.93
C GLN A 137 8.83 7.44 -10.11
N ARG A 138 9.69 8.31 -9.57
CA ARG A 138 9.26 9.57 -8.95
C ARG A 138 8.92 10.60 -10.01
N VAL A 139 7.80 11.28 -9.83
CA VAL A 139 7.28 12.29 -10.75
C VAL A 139 6.80 13.52 -10.00
N ASN A 140 6.89 14.67 -10.64
CA ASN A 140 6.38 15.93 -10.11
C ASN A 140 5.02 16.26 -10.72
N LYS A 141 4.18 16.96 -9.96
CA LYS A 141 2.90 17.47 -10.49
C LYS A 141 3.12 18.27 -11.77
N GLY A 142 2.33 17.98 -12.81
CA GLY A 142 2.43 18.60 -14.13
C GLY A 142 3.52 17.99 -15.04
N GLN A 143 4.31 17.04 -14.57
CA GLN A 143 5.29 16.34 -15.41
C GLN A 143 4.59 15.49 -16.45
N ILE A 144 5.05 15.56 -17.70
CA ILE A 144 4.53 14.76 -18.81
C ILE A 144 5.04 13.34 -18.65
N LEU A 145 4.12 12.38 -18.55
CA LEU A 145 4.37 10.94 -18.39
C LEU A 145 4.39 10.23 -19.76
N ALA A 146 3.52 10.67 -20.65
CA ALA A 146 3.41 10.18 -22.02
C ALA A 146 2.67 11.20 -22.87
N TRP A 147 2.68 10.98 -24.17
CA TRP A 147 1.83 11.66 -25.13
C TRP A 147 0.77 10.70 -25.65
N LEU A 148 -0.43 11.22 -25.89
CA LEU A 148 -1.48 10.50 -26.61
C LEU A 148 -1.64 11.15 -27.99
N GLN A 149 -1.40 10.37 -29.04
CA GLN A 149 -1.70 10.78 -30.41
C GLN A 149 -3.14 10.33 -30.75
N PRO A 150 -4.08 11.25 -30.96
CA PRO A 150 -5.46 10.91 -31.24
C PRO A 150 -5.62 9.97 -32.44
N ALA A 151 -6.48 8.97 -32.30
CA ALA A 151 -6.81 8.02 -33.36
C ALA A 151 -7.95 8.57 -34.22
N ALA A 152 -7.73 9.69 -34.91
CA ALA A 152 -8.70 10.20 -35.86
C ALA A 152 -8.68 9.39 -37.15
N THR A 153 -9.86 9.12 -37.71
CA THR A 153 -9.98 8.50 -39.04
C THR A 153 -9.37 9.42 -40.12
N ALA A 154 -8.99 8.85 -41.25
CA ALA A 154 -8.45 9.64 -42.36
C ALA A 154 -9.44 10.73 -42.82
N LEU A 155 -10.73 10.45 -42.79
CA LEU A 155 -11.80 11.41 -43.16
C LEU A 155 -11.89 12.55 -42.14
N GLU A 156 -11.95 12.23 -40.82
CA GLU A 156 -12.00 13.25 -39.77
C GLU A 156 -10.76 14.13 -39.80
N ARG A 157 -9.58 13.55 -39.97
CA ARG A 157 -8.33 14.30 -40.11
C ARG A 157 -8.34 15.20 -41.32
N GLY A 158 -8.84 14.72 -42.47
CA GLY A 158 -9.02 15.51 -43.70
C GLY A 158 -9.96 16.70 -43.48
N THR A 159 -11.10 16.48 -42.85
CA THR A 159 -12.08 17.54 -42.55
C THR A 159 -11.49 18.61 -41.60
N GLN A 160 -10.77 18.17 -40.57
CA GLN A 160 -10.12 19.10 -39.61
C GLN A 160 -9.00 19.91 -40.26
N LEU A 161 -8.18 19.28 -41.12
CA LEU A 161 -7.13 19.95 -41.86
C LEU A 161 -7.73 20.98 -42.85
N SER A 162 -8.85 20.67 -43.53
CA SER A 162 -9.55 21.58 -44.39
C SER A 162 -10.10 22.78 -43.64
N ALA A 163 -10.68 22.55 -42.44
CA ALA A 163 -11.16 23.63 -41.60
C ALA A 163 -10.01 24.55 -41.10
N LEU A 164 -8.85 23.97 -40.76
CA LEU A 164 -7.66 24.74 -40.40
C LEU A 164 -7.12 25.56 -41.59
N ALA A 165 -7.10 25.00 -42.79
CA ALA A 165 -6.67 25.69 -43.98
C ALA A 165 -7.59 26.89 -44.31
N GLU A 166 -8.89 26.70 -44.16
CA GLU A 166 -9.87 27.78 -44.31
C GLU A 166 -9.67 28.90 -43.28
N LEU A 167 -9.52 28.57 -42.00
CA LEU A 167 -9.24 29.56 -40.94
C LEU A 167 -7.90 30.27 -41.20
N ALA A 168 -6.86 29.58 -41.67
CA ALA A 168 -5.60 30.20 -42.03
C ALA A 168 -5.70 31.16 -43.20
N ALA A 169 -6.53 30.84 -44.22
CA ALA A 169 -6.78 31.74 -45.31
C ALA A 169 -7.53 33.01 -44.85
N GLN A 170 -8.56 32.86 -44.01
CA GLN A 170 -9.30 33.98 -43.45
C GLN A 170 -8.41 34.86 -42.55
N GLU A 171 -7.56 34.27 -41.71
CA GLU A 171 -6.57 35.01 -40.89
C GLU A 171 -5.66 35.88 -41.78
N SER A 172 -5.14 35.32 -42.87
CA SER A 172 -4.24 36.06 -43.79
C SER A 172 -4.95 37.26 -44.46
N VAL A 173 -6.25 37.18 -44.71
CA VAL A 173 -7.06 38.28 -45.24
C VAL A 173 -7.20 39.38 -44.17
N LEU A 174 -7.53 39.00 -42.93
CA LEU A 174 -7.66 39.95 -41.82
C LEU A 174 -6.32 40.62 -41.46
N GLU A 175 -5.20 39.89 -41.48
CA GLU A 175 -3.88 40.50 -41.29
C GLU A 175 -3.55 41.53 -42.35
N ARG A 176 -3.81 41.23 -43.62
CA ARG A 176 -3.61 42.22 -44.70
C ARG A 176 -4.55 43.40 -44.57
N ARG A 177 -5.79 43.20 -44.11
CA ARG A 177 -6.70 44.29 -43.83
C ARG A 177 -6.19 45.20 -42.72
N LEU A 178 -5.74 44.63 -41.61
CA LEU A 178 -5.18 45.36 -40.47
C LEU A 178 -3.94 46.17 -40.88
N VAL A 179 -2.98 45.55 -41.58
CA VAL A 179 -1.77 46.25 -42.08
C VAL A 179 -2.14 47.43 -42.97
N ARG A 180 -3.15 47.28 -43.84
CA ARG A 180 -3.62 48.37 -44.71
C ARG A 180 -4.25 49.52 -43.92
N LEU A 181 -5.07 49.22 -42.89
CA LEU A 181 -5.65 50.22 -42.00
C LEU A 181 -4.59 50.97 -41.22
N GLN A 182 -3.56 50.25 -40.70
CA GLN A 182 -2.43 50.86 -40.01
C GLN A 182 -1.57 51.76 -40.91
N GLN A 183 -1.39 51.41 -42.18
CA GLN A 183 -0.69 52.27 -43.16
C GLN A 183 -1.46 53.54 -43.48
N LEU A 184 -2.78 53.57 -43.23
CA LEU A 184 -3.67 54.75 -43.43
C LEU A 184 -3.96 55.45 -42.10
N GLU A 185 -3.17 55.19 -41.06
CA GLU A 185 -3.31 55.83 -39.76
C GLU A 185 -3.31 57.35 -39.89
N GLY A 186 -4.25 58.02 -39.25
CA GLY A 186 -4.54 59.44 -39.42
C GLY A 186 -5.55 59.76 -40.50
N SER A 187 -5.83 58.86 -41.46
CA SER A 187 -6.87 59.03 -42.49
C SER A 187 -8.10 58.15 -42.26
N VAL A 188 -8.01 57.17 -41.37
CA VAL A 188 -9.09 56.27 -40.94
C VAL A 188 -9.37 56.44 -39.46
N PRO A 189 -10.60 56.21 -38.98
CA PRO A 189 -10.93 56.28 -37.59
C PRO A 189 -10.15 55.22 -36.80
N GLN A 190 -9.57 55.60 -35.67
CA GLN A 190 -8.85 54.70 -34.74
C GLN A 190 -9.71 53.50 -34.38
N LYS A 191 -10.99 53.67 -34.20
CA LYS A 191 -11.97 52.60 -33.91
C LYS A 191 -11.96 51.48 -34.95
N ASP A 192 -11.72 51.77 -36.22
CA ASP A 192 -11.70 50.77 -37.30
C ASP A 192 -10.43 49.90 -37.23
N ILE A 193 -9.33 50.48 -36.80
CA ILE A 193 -8.07 49.76 -36.54
C ILE A 193 -8.26 48.84 -35.36
N GLU A 194 -8.77 49.34 -34.22
CA GLU A 194 -9.03 48.57 -33.00
C GLU A 194 -10.02 47.41 -33.26
N GLN A 195 -11.04 47.65 -34.05
CA GLN A 195 -11.99 46.61 -34.42
C GLN A 195 -11.32 45.49 -35.24
N ALA A 196 -10.46 45.85 -36.20
CA ALA A 196 -9.73 44.88 -37.01
C ALA A 196 -8.74 44.05 -36.18
N GLU A 197 -8.12 44.66 -35.16
CA GLU A 197 -7.24 43.97 -34.22
C GLU A 197 -8.00 42.96 -33.37
N ILE A 198 -9.17 43.34 -32.82
CA ILE A 198 -10.03 42.45 -32.05
C ILE A 198 -10.49 41.25 -32.89
N GLU A 199 -10.92 41.54 -34.13
CA GLU A 199 -11.39 40.52 -35.08
C GLU A 199 -10.24 39.52 -35.40
N LEU A 200 -9.06 39.99 -35.71
CA LEU A 200 -7.89 39.15 -35.96
C LEU A 200 -7.52 38.33 -34.74
N ALA A 201 -7.52 38.91 -33.53
CA ALA A 201 -7.24 38.20 -32.27
C ALA A 201 -8.27 37.09 -32.01
N ALA A 202 -9.55 37.32 -32.29
CA ALA A 202 -10.60 36.31 -32.15
C ALA A 202 -10.40 35.15 -33.13
N PHE A 203 -10.03 35.44 -34.40
CA PHE A 203 -9.72 34.40 -35.39
C PHE A 203 -8.47 33.60 -35.03
N LYS A 204 -7.41 34.22 -34.55
CA LYS A 204 -6.19 33.55 -34.07
C LYS A 204 -6.53 32.58 -32.92
N LYS A 205 -7.36 33.00 -31.96
CA LYS A 205 -7.84 32.12 -30.89
C LYS A 205 -8.64 30.91 -31.42
N ARG A 206 -9.55 31.15 -32.37
CA ARG A 206 -10.37 30.10 -32.99
C ARG A 206 -9.47 29.08 -33.72
N LYS A 207 -8.53 29.56 -34.54
CA LYS A 207 -7.56 28.71 -35.25
C LYS A 207 -6.72 27.88 -34.30
N SER A 208 -6.20 28.49 -33.22
CA SER A 208 -5.39 27.77 -32.21
C SER A 208 -6.22 26.69 -31.48
N ALA A 209 -7.49 26.94 -31.19
CA ALA A 209 -8.38 25.96 -30.57
C ALA A 209 -8.62 24.73 -31.47
N VAL A 210 -8.88 24.97 -32.77
CA VAL A 210 -9.05 23.89 -33.75
C VAL A 210 -7.73 23.15 -33.97
N GLY A 211 -6.59 23.86 -34.05
CA GLY A 211 -5.27 23.27 -34.20
C GLY A 211 -4.84 22.44 -32.98
N GLY A 212 -5.24 22.89 -31.80
CA GLY A 212 -4.97 22.17 -30.54
C GLY A 212 -5.65 20.79 -30.48
N SER A 213 -6.82 20.65 -31.08
CA SER A 213 -7.53 19.36 -31.12
C SER A 213 -6.87 18.29 -32.00
N LEU A 214 -6.01 18.70 -32.93
CA LEU A 214 -5.21 17.80 -33.78
C LEU A 214 -3.86 17.40 -33.15
N GLY A 215 -3.47 18.14 -32.14
CA GLY A 215 -2.20 17.93 -31.45
C GLY A 215 -2.20 16.70 -30.56
N ARG A 216 -1.01 16.32 -30.15
CA ARG A 216 -0.84 15.29 -29.11
C ARG A 216 -1.35 15.80 -27.77
N GLU A 217 -2.08 14.97 -27.07
CA GLU A 217 -2.51 15.24 -25.70
C GLU A 217 -1.38 14.89 -24.73
N ALA A 218 -1.06 15.80 -23.80
CA ALA A 218 -0.08 15.56 -22.77
C ALA A 218 -0.74 14.82 -21.60
N LEU A 219 -0.32 13.59 -21.33
CA LEU A 219 -0.71 12.85 -20.14
C LEU A 219 0.22 13.25 -19.00
N VAL A 220 -0.30 14.09 -18.11
CA VAL A 220 0.51 14.72 -17.05
C VAL A 220 0.19 14.14 -15.68
N ALA A 221 1.19 14.10 -14.79
CA ALA A 221 1.00 13.70 -13.40
C ALA A 221 0.12 14.71 -12.65
N PRO A 222 -1.01 14.30 -12.07
CA PRO A 222 -1.92 15.19 -11.35
C PRO A 222 -1.36 15.64 -10.00
N VAL A 223 -0.51 14.83 -9.40
CA VAL A 223 0.17 15.07 -8.12
C VAL A 223 1.64 14.71 -8.21
N SER A 224 2.45 15.25 -7.30
CA SER A 224 3.82 14.77 -7.10
C SER A 224 3.80 13.50 -6.28
N GLY A 225 4.62 12.51 -6.65
CA GLY A 225 4.63 11.22 -5.98
C GLY A 225 5.42 10.16 -6.74
N VAL A 226 4.95 8.93 -6.65
CA VAL A 226 5.54 7.75 -7.31
C VAL A 226 4.48 7.11 -8.19
N VAL A 227 4.87 6.68 -9.38
CA VAL A 227 4.00 5.92 -10.29
C VAL A 227 3.73 4.55 -9.66
N SER A 228 2.49 4.33 -9.21
CA SER A 228 2.05 3.08 -8.58
C SER A 228 1.51 2.06 -9.57
N ALA A 229 1.07 2.52 -10.75
CA ALA A 229 0.70 1.66 -11.86
C ALA A 229 0.99 2.35 -13.20
N ALA A 230 1.47 1.57 -14.17
CA ALA A 230 1.67 1.98 -15.56
C ALA A 230 1.10 0.86 -16.45
N ASN A 231 -0.12 1.07 -16.95
CA ASN A 231 -0.91 0.03 -17.62
C ASN A 231 -0.83 0.14 -19.15
N VAL A 232 0.24 0.74 -19.66
CA VAL A 232 0.39 1.00 -21.10
C VAL A 232 1.82 0.79 -21.57
N ALA A 233 1.95 0.53 -22.88
CA ALA A 233 3.22 0.44 -23.58
C ALA A 233 3.28 1.48 -24.70
N VAL A 234 4.50 1.85 -25.13
CA VAL A 234 4.70 2.72 -26.28
C VAL A 234 4.11 2.09 -27.54
N GLY A 235 3.34 2.86 -28.29
CA GLY A 235 2.68 2.39 -29.51
C GLY A 235 1.32 1.71 -29.28
N GLN A 236 0.94 1.43 -28.04
CA GLN A 236 -0.35 0.85 -27.70
C GLN A 236 -1.49 1.85 -28.03
N VAL A 237 -2.57 1.32 -28.57
CA VAL A 237 -3.81 2.07 -28.75
C VAL A 237 -4.67 1.86 -27.52
N VAL A 238 -5.19 2.97 -26.99
CA VAL A 238 -6.06 2.99 -25.81
C VAL A 238 -7.38 3.70 -26.15
N ASP A 239 -8.42 3.27 -25.46
CA ASP A 239 -9.74 3.90 -25.59
C ASP A 239 -9.86 5.19 -24.75
N ALA A 240 -10.88 5.97 -25.01
CA ALA A 240 -11.24 7.10 -24.17
C ALA A 240 -11.56 6.60 -22.73
N GLN A 241 -11.18 7.40 -21.73
CA GLN A 241 -11.34 7.13 -20.30
C GLN A 241 -10.49 5.96 -19.76
N ALA A 242 -9.57 5.40 -20.57
CA ALA A 242 -8.64 4.41 -20.09
C ALA A 242 -7.71 4.99 -19.01
N VAL A 243 -7.56 4.29 -17.88
CA VAL A 243 -6.60 4.65 -16.83
C VAL A 243 -5.21 4.17 -17.27
N VAL A 244 -4.33 5.11 -17.57
CA VAL A 244 -2.99 4.87 -18.14
C VAL A 244 -1.94 4.78 -17.06
N PHE A 245 -1.98 5.72 -16.11
CA PHE A 245 -1.07 5.77 -14.96
C PHE A 245 -1.83 6.04 -13.68
N GLU A 246 -1.28 5.52 -12.57
CA GLU A 246 -1.68 5.92 -11.24
C GLU A 246 -0.44 6.50 -10.53
N VAL A 247 -0.61 7.66 -9.90
CA VAL A 247 0.45 8.34 -9.14
C VAL A 247 -0.02 8.50 -7.70
N VAL A 248 0.82 8.09 -6.75
CA VAL A 248 0.52 8.12 -5.33
C VAL A 248 1.64 8.83 -4.58
N ASP A 249 1.28 9.69 -3.65
CA ASP A 249 2.23 10.24 -2.69
C ASP A 249 2.48 9.20 -1.58
N PRO A 250 3.67 8.61 -1.47
CA PRO A 250 3.96 7.59 -0.47
C PRO A 250 4.01 8.12 0.97
N GLN A 251 4.02 9.45 1.16
CA GLN A 251 3.97 10.09 2.46
C GLN A 251 2.54 10.33 2.95
N ARG A 252 1.56 10.20 2.08
CA ARG A 252 0.16 10.50 2.35
C ARG A 252 -0.72 9.32 1.98
N LEU A 253 -0.81 8.40 2.92
CA LEU A 253 -1.58 7.16 2.79
C LEU A 253 -2.77 7.17 3.75
N ALA A 254 -3.76 6.38 3.43
CA ALA A 254 -4.91 6.09 4.28
C ALA A 254 -5.09 4.58 4.44
N VAL A 255 -5.89 4.18 5.41
CA VAL A 255 -6.29 2.79 5.63
C VAL A 255 -7.80 2.73 5.60
N GLU A 256 -8.35 1.97 4.67
CA GLU A 256 -9.76 1.61 4.65
C GLU A 256 -9.92 0.28 5.40
N ALA A 257 -10.61 0.31 6.54
CA ALA A 257 -10.90 -0.88 7.33
C ALA A 257 -12.39 -1.22 7.23
N MET A 258 -12.73 -2.50 7.35
CA MET A 258 -14.09 -3.00 7.26
C MET A 258 -14.60 -3.41 8.64
N ALA A 259 -15.71 -2.84 9.08
CA ALA A 259 -16.38 -3.17 10.32
C ALA A 259 -17.74 -3.86 10.04
N TYR A 260 -17.89 -5.07 10.52
CA TYR A 260 -19.11 -5.86 10.35
C TYR A 260 -20.16 -5.55 11.41
N ASP A 261 -19.75 -5.04 12.57
CA ASP A 261 -20.65 -4.64 13.64
C ASP A 261 -20.53 -3.13 13.89
N PRO A 262 -21.55 -2.34 13.53
CA PRO A 262 -21.56 -0.90 13.74
C PRO A 262 -21.48 -0.48 15.21
N VAL A 263 -21.96 -1.31 16.15
CA VAL A 263 -21.94 -1.02 17.58
C VAL A 263 -20.51 -0.92 18.13
N LEU A 264 -19.58 -1.67 17.51
CA LEU A 264 -18.16 -1.64 17.88
C LEU A 264 -17.45 -0.33 17.47
N LEU A 265 -18.07 0.47 16.60
CA LEU A 265 -17.48 1.69 16.06
C LEU A 265 -17.80 2.93 16.88
N ASP A 266 -18.65 2.79 17.90
CA ASP A 266 -19.02 3.93 18.73
C ASP A 266 -17.84 4.44 19.54
N GLY A 267 -17.58 5.74 19.42
CA GLY A 267 -16.51 6.42 20.15
C GLY A 267 -15.09 6.10 19.66
N LEU A 268 -14.90 5.68 18.40
CA LEU A 268 -13.57 5.53 17.80
C LEU A 268 -12.79 6.86 17.91
N THR A 269 -11.53 6.77 18.35
CA THR A 269 -10.66 7.94 18.51
C THR A 269 -9.37 7.81 17.72
N LYS A 270 -8.65 6.71 17.91
CA LYS A 270 -7.36 6.41 17.32
C LYS A 270 -7.31 4.94 16.94
N ALA A 271 -6.41 4.62 16.08
CA ALA A 271 -6.09 3.24 15.75
C ALA A 271 -4.59 3.08 15.57
N SER A 272 -4.13 1.86 15.61
CA SER A 272 -2.77 1.49 15.24
C SER A 272 -2.80 0.24 14.38
N ALA A 273 -1.79 0.08 13.54
CA ALA A 273 -1.67 -1.11 12.72
C ALA A 273 -0.24 -1.65 12.78
N PRO A 274 -0.03 -2.85 13.33
CA PRO A 274 1.27 -3.50 13.31
C PRO A 274 1.61 -3.93 11.88
N ILE A 275 2.82 -3.61 11.45
CA ILE A 275 3.38 -3.97 10.14
C ILE A 275 4.80 -4.50 10.29
N ALA A 276 5.33 -5.12 9.24
CA ALA A 276 6.73 -5.48 9.20
C ALA A 276 7.60 -4.21 9.26
N GLY A 277 8.34 -4.04 10.36
CA GLY A 277 9.19 -2.86 10.58
C GLY A 277 8.64 -1.80 11.53
N GLY A 278 7.46 -2.01 12.16
CA GLY A 278 6.95 -1.08 13.18
C GLY A 278 5.45 -1.09 13.35
N VAL A 279 4.95 0.02 13.83
CA VAL A 279 3.52 0.26 14.03
C VAL A 279 3.15 1.55 13.31
N LEU A 280 2.10 1.52 12.52
CA LEU A 280 1.50 2.71 11.93
C LEU A 280 0.50 3.31 12.92
N ASP A 281 0.66 4.57 13.24
CA ASP A 281 -0.34 5.35 13.95
C ASP A 281 -1.40 5.83 12.95
N LEU A 282 -2.66 5.67 13.32
CA LEU A 282 -3.80 5.93 12.46
C LEU A 282 -4.76 6.91 13.13
N ALA A 283 -5.02 8.03 12.47
CA ALA A 283 -6.04 8.98 12.88
C ALA A 283 -7.39 8.61 12.24
N PHE A 284 -8.43 8.53 13.05
CA PHE A 284 -9.79 8.31 12.55
C PHE A 284 -10.26 9.50 11.71
N VAL A 285 -10.74 9.24 10.50
CA VAL A 285 -11.27 10.27 9.58
C VAL A 285 -12.79 10.23 9.54
N GLY A 286 -13.38 9.04 9.39
CA GLY A 286 -14.81 8.92 9.29
C GLY A 286 -15.30 7.51 8.98
N LEU A 287 -16.64 7.37 9.06
CA LEU A 287 -17.36 6.14 8.73
C LEU A 287 -18.14 6.34 7.43
N GLY A 288 -18.03 5.38 6.52
CA GLY A 288 -18.91 5.30 5.37
C GLY A 288 -20.32 4.91 5.80
N ARG A 289 -21.33 5.57 5.27
CA ARG A 289 -22.74 5.23 5.56
C ARG A 289 -23.31 4.22 4.57
N THR A 290 -22.55 3.86 3.55
CA THR A 290 -22.94 2.83 2.57
C THR A 290 -22.17 1.55 2.88
N LEU A 291 -22.86 0.44 3.00
CA LEU A 291 -22.24 -0.86 3.21
C LEU A 291 -21.51 -1.31 1.94
N LYS A 292 -20.29 -1.77 2.11
CA LYS A 292 -19.50 -2.48 1.10
C LYS A 292 -19.34 -3.93 1.59
N GLU A 293 -19.75 -4.90 0.81
CA GLU A 293 -19.64 -6.33 1.15
C GLU A 293 -20.21 -6.65 2.55
N GLN A 294 -21.36 -6.05 2.88
CA GLN A 294 -22.05 -6.17 4.18
C GLN A 294 -21.28 -5.59 5.38
N ALA A 295 -20.20 -4.88 5.15
CA ALA A 295 -19.42 -4.21 6.17
C ALA A 295 -19.48 -2.68 6.01
N MET A 296 -19.32 -1.97 7.11
CA MET A 296 -19.20 -0.52 7.12
C MET A 296 -17.74 -0.13 6.92
N PRO A 297 -17.41 0.64 5.86
CA PRO A 297 -16.03 1.10 5.67
C PRO A 297 -15.68 2.20 6.67
N VAL A 298 -14.53 2.05 7.30
CA VAL A 298 -13.93 3.00 8.23
C VAL A 298 -12.65 3.53 7.62
N LEU A 299 -12.55 4.84 7.47
CA LEU A 299 -11.37 5.47 6.92
C LEU A 299 -10.48 6.03 8.03
N PHE A 300 -9.22 5.67 7.99
CA PHE A 300 -8.16 6.20 8.83
C PHE A 300 -7.10 6.86 7.97
N ARG A 301 -6.52 7.96 8.43
CA ARG A 301 -5.33 8.56 7.84
C ARG A 301 -4.10 8.02 8.54
N VAL A 302 -3.08 7.67 7.79
CA VAL A 302 -1.77 7.30 8.35
C VAL A 302 -1.09 8.57 8.86
N GLU A 303 -0.72 8.58 10.14
CA GLU A 303 0.04 9.68 10.73
C GLU A 303 1.54 9.48 10.43
N THR A 304 2.18 10.54 9.95
CA THR A 304 3.62 10.51 9.72
C THR A 304 4.33 10.51 11.07
N PRO A 305 5.24 9.57 11.33
CA PRO A 305 6.00 9.53 12.57
C PRO A 305 6.80 10.82 12.76
N LYS A 306 6.86 11.32 13.99
CA LYS A 306 7.62 12.54 14.32
C LYS A 306 9.12 12.45 13.98
N ASN A 307 9.64 11.26 13.86
CA ASN A 307 11.08 10.97 13.71
C ASN A 307 11.49 10.47 12.33
N GLY A 308 10.68 10.61 11.28
CA GLY A 308 11.16 10.20 9.97
C GLY A 308 10.10 9.74 8.97
N ALA A 309 10.56 9.02 7.98
CA ALA A 309 9.74 8.50 6.89
C ALA A 309 8.80 7.39 7.38
N LEU A 310 7.64 7.29 6.76
CA LEU A 310 6.75 6.14 6.94
C LEU A 310 7.51 4.85 6.59
N PRO A 311 7.27 3.75 7.33
CA PRO A 311 7.76 2.45 6.93
C PRO A 311 7.36 2.12 5.49
N ALA A 312 8.16 1.33 4.79
CA ALA A 312 7.87 0.95 3.42
C ALA A 312 6.61 0.07 3.39
N VAL A 313 5.51 0.65 2.95
CA VAL A 313 4.22 -0.01 2.78
C VAL A 313 3.70 0.23 1.36
N ALA A 314 2.94 -0.74 0.84
CA ALA A 314 2.37 -0.65 -0.51
C ALA A 314 0.86 -0.39 -0.46
N VAL A 315 0.36 0.40 -1.40
CA VAL A 315 -1.08 0.54 -1.64
C VAL A 315 -1.65 -0.83 -2.03
N GLY A 316 -2.78 -1.19 -1.44
CA GLY A 316 -3.39 -2.51 -1.59
C GLY A 316 -2.95 -3.54 -0.53
N GLN A 317 -1.90 -3.26 0.24
CA GLN A 317 -1.45 -4.15 1.32
C GLN A 317 -2.53 -4.28 2.40
N THR A 318 -2.85 -5.52 2.78
CA THR A 318 -3.78 -5.82 3.87
C THR A 318 -3.05 -5.78 5.22
N LEU A 319 -3.74 -5.32 6.25
CA LEU A 319 -3.23 -5.21 7.60
C LEU A 319 -4.36 -5.31 8.62
N LYS A 320 -4.00 -5.60 9.87
CA LYS A 320 -4.90 -5.55 11.01
C LYS A 320 -4.88 -4.16 11.62
N VAL A 321 -6.04 -3.58 11.82
CA VAL A 321 -6.22 -2.28 12.46
C VAL A 321 -6.74 -2.50 13.87
N LEU A 322 -6.00 -2.03 14.85
CA LEU A 322 -6.38 -2.04 16.27
C LEU A 322 -6.99 -0.68 16.60
N ALA A 323 -8.30 -0.58 16.48
CA ALA A 323 -9.06 0.65 16.70
C ALA A 323 -9.42 0.80 18.18
N GLN A 324 -9.13 1.96 18.76
CA GLN A 324 -9.39 2.28 20.16
C GLN A 324 -10.67 3.10 20.30
N THR A 325 -11.54 2.70 21.20
CA THR A 325 -12.77 3.42 21.54
C THR A 325 -12.60 4.23 22.82
N LYS A 326 -13.51 5.16 23.06
CA LYS A 326 -13.55 5.91 24.32
C LYS A 326 -13.93 5.03 25.52
N ALA A 327 -14.60 3.90 25.30
CA ALA A 327 -14.94 2.96 26.36
C ALA A 327 -13.66 2.39 26.97
N ARG A 328 -13.61 2.34 28.31
CA ARG A 328 -12.49 1.80 29.07
C ARG A 328 -12.85 0.45 29.64
N GLN A 329 -11.89 -0.43 29.66
CA GLN A 329 -11.99 -1.77 30.25
C GLN A 329 -10.94 -1.89 31.36
N ALA A 330 -11.37 -2.42 32.50
CA ALA A 330 -10.44 -2.76 33.58
C ALA A 330 -9.60 -3.96 33.13
N GLY A 331 -8.29 -3.86 33.26
CA GLY A 331 -7.31 -4.90 32.93
C GLY A 331 -6.44 -5.24 34.13
#